data_213da6ae5df09aee60b308889d928ba9
#
_entry.id   213da6ae5df09aee60b308889d928ba9
#
_cell.length_a   1.000
_cell.length_b   1.000
_cell.length_c   1.000
_cell.angle_alpha   90.00
_cell.angle_beta   90.00
_cell.angle_gamma   90.00
#
_symmetry.space_group_name_H-M   'P 1'
#
loop_
_entity.id
_entity.type
_entity.pdbx_description
1 polymer ?
#
loop_
_entity_poly.entity_id
_entity_poly.type
_entity_poly.pdbx_seq_one_letter_code
_entity_poly.pdbx_strand_id
1 'polypeptide(L)'
;MKRPPVIIIAILCIALSVVPMFAQNEGSGNGDSNLGIATAELSFPDEGDYSELSWGAAFFAMHDFFSRAYAFGDWKQIPWNSMASYFGQKIMAAEAEKDLDSYSVAMVEYVRRIPDGHVKLTGPFEDLTEQFIGGSYGLGLAELDDGSIVVAAIKPEGPAAKAGLRQGARIVTWNGVSIENALVAADTRWFKNAATKEDLALLRLQALTRSPVGRQAVVEFIAAPAEDRPNEDETLAKEPPGTLTATMTARSDNFADIALFDLAPIPTMEELLKNVEWRIMDGNIGYLRIYHVIHFDDYAQYPTEVTEIVAQALEAFNAAGVNSLILDLRGNRGGSDQAAADISGHFAKESSIYERTAWYNASSGRFDYAHSDLFGQTFELGDEPLWVEPRQPHFWGNIAVLVNPATISSGEGLAMAIGRLPKATVMGFYGTHGSFGLIPWPIAMPEDISFEFPIGRSLDERGTIQIDSDVSGKGGVQPEIRIP
;
A
#
# COMPACT_ATOMS: atom_id res chain seq x y z
N MET A 1 36.71 -7.78 -19.85
CA MET A 1 36.03 -6.49 -19.71
C MET A 1 35.01 -6.70 -18.61
N LYS A 2 35.24 -6.13 -17.44
CA LYS A 2 34.32 -6.24 -16.29
C LYS A 2 33.10 -5.36 -16.60
N ARG A 3 31.90 -5.94 -16.60
CA ARG A 3 30.63 -5.21 -16.69
C ARG A 3 30.49 -4.32 -15.45
N PRO A 4 30.03 -3.06 -15.56
CA PRO A 4 29.71 -2.26 -14.40
C PRO A 4 28.54 -2.90 -13.63
N PRO A 5 28.44 -2.72 -12.30
CA PRO A 5 27.32 -3.23 -11.55
C PRO A 5 26.04 -2.54 -12.04
N VAL A 6 25.08 -3.35 -12.48
CA VAL A 6 23.72 -2.91 -12.74
C VAL A 6 23.17 -2.49 -11.38
N ILE A 7 22.96 -1.21 -11.16
CA ILE A 7 22.18 -0.70 -10.04
C ILE A 7 20.74 -1.06 -10.40
N ILE A 8 20.32 -2.24 -9.95
CA ILE A 8 18.91 -2.61 -9.90
C ILE A 8 18.32 -1.64 -8.87
N ILE A 9 17.55 -0.67 -9.35
CA ILE A 9 16.57 0.02 -8.51
C ILE A 9 15.53 -1.08 -8.23
N ALA A 10 15.86 -1.96 -7.28
CA ALA A 10 14.84 -2.65 -6.56
C ALA A 10 13.85 -1.54 -6.16
N ILE A 11 12.58 -1.69 -6.57
CA ILE A 11 11.50 -0.95 -5.96
C ILE A 11 11.55 -1.40 -4.51
N LEU A 12 12.42 -0.71 -3.77
CA LEU A 12 12.55 -0.86 -2.35
C LEU A 12 11.22 -0.33 -1.81
N CYS A 13 10.22 -1.23 -1.73
CA CYS A 13 9.36 -1.16 -0.60
C CYS A 13 10.33 -1.21 0.57
N ILE A 14 10.75 -0.03 1.04
CA ILE A 14 11.34 0.08 2.36
C ILE A 14 10.18 -0.27 3.28
N ALA A 15 9.92 -1.58 3.42
CA ALA A 15 9.52 -2.10 4.67
C ALA A 15 10.73 -1.75 5.55
N LEU A 16 10.64 -0.65 6.28
CA LEU A 16 11.34 -0.53 7.52
C LEU A 16 10.79 -1.71 8.32
N SER A 17 11.43 -2.86 8.15
CA SER A 17 11.34 -3.94 9.10
C SER A 17 11.95 -3.34 10.35
N VAL A 18 11.10 -2.81 11.22
CA VAL A 18 11.39 -2.72 12.63
C VAL A 18 11.59 -4.18 13.02
N VAL A 19 12.82 -4.65 12.97
CA VAL A 19 13.20 -5.91 13.61
C VAL A 19 12.98 -5.63 15.08
N PRO A 20 12.00 -6.25 15.74
CA PRO A 20 11.94 -6.17 17.18
C PRO A 20 13.23 -6.85 17.67
N MET A 21 14.16 -6.07 18.22
CA MET A 21 15.24 -6.62 19.02
C MET A 21 14.60 -7.20 20.28
N PHE A 22 14.16 -8.45 20.20
CA PHE A 22 13.85 -9.21 21.39
C PHE A 22 15.17 -9.51 22.08
N ALA A 23 15.51 -8.67 23.06
CA ALA A 23 16.58 -8.98 24.01
C ALA A 23 16.15 -10.22 24.77
N GLN A 24 16.92 -11.29 24.63
CA GLN A 24 16.82 -12.43 25.52
C GLN A 24 17.09 -11.92 26.95
N ASN A 25 16.06 -11.87 27.77
CA ASN A 25 16.15 -11.50 29.14
C ASN A 25 16.59 -12.74 29.94
N GLU A 26 17.90 -12.90 30.11
CA GLU A 26 18.41 -13.82 31.16
C GLU A 26 18.10 -13.20 32.53
N GLY A 27 17.23 -13.86 33.28
CA GLY A 27 16.79 -13.45 34.58
C GLY A 27 17.93 -13.35 35.60
N SER A 28 18.08 -12.19 36.23
CA SER A 28 18.70 -12.04 37.53
C SER A 28 17.69 -11.43 38.49
N GLY A 29 17.15 -12.27 39.37
CA GLY A 29 16.26 -11.83 40.41
C GLY A 29 16.96 -10.91 41.41
N ASN A 30 16.28 -9.82 41.75
CA ASN A 30 16.40 -9.19 43.07
C ASN A 30 15.02 -8.66 43.45
N GLY A 31 14.51 -9.19 44.55
CA GLY A 31 13.21 -8.83 45.07
C GLY A 31 13.18 -7.40 45.63
N ASP A 32 12.14 -6.68 45.21
CA ASP A 32 11.54 -5.64 46.03
C ASP A 32 10.04 -5.75 45.92
N SER A 33 9.41 -6.00 47.08
CA SER A 33 7.97 -6.18 47.24
C SER A 33 7.28 -4.83 47.17
N ASN A 34 6.80 -4.45 45.96
CA ASN A 34 5.72 -3.50 45.82
C ASN A 34 4.49 -4.27 45.34
N LEU A 35 3.40 -4.23 46.10
CA LEU A 35 2.07 -4.72 45.73
C LEU A 35 1.49 -3.81 44.63
N GLY A 36 2.11 -3.82 43.44
CA GLY A 36 1.51 -3.38 42.21
C GLY A 36 0.67 -4.53 41.64
N ILE A 37 -0.54 -4.26 41.23
CA ILE A 37 -1.32 -5.16 40.37
C ILE A 37 -0.43 -5.41 39.16
N ALA A 38 0.10 -6.64 39.03
CA ALA A 38 0.84 -6.99 37.82
C ALA A 38 -0.13 -6.90 36.62
N THR A 39 0.09 -5.95 35.74
CA THR A 39 -0.60 -5.90 34.45
C THR A 39 -0.24 -7.19 33.71
N ALA A 40 -1.26 -7.89 33.20
CA ALA A 40 -1.01 -9.10 32.43
C ALA A 40 -0.41 -8.69 31.08
N GLU A 41 0.76 -9.20 30.76
CA GLU A 41 1.43 -8.96 29.48
C GLU A 41 0.80 -9.80 28.35
N LEU A 42 0.80 -9.25 27.14
CA LEU A 42 0.41 -9.96 25.92
C LEU A 42 1.48 -11.02 25.60
N SER A 43 1.04 -12.26 25.34
CA SER A 43 1.94 -13.33 24.93
C SER A 43 2.03 -13.37 23.40
N PHE A 44 3.20 -13.06 22.86
CA PHE A 44 3.47 -13.21 21.43
C PHE A 44 3.77 -14.67 21.06
N PRO A 45 3.57 -15.07 19.78
CA PRO A 45 3.97 -16.39 19.30
C PRO A 45 5.49 -16.59 19.36
N ASP A 46 5.92 -17.82 19.64
CA ASP A 46 7.34 -18.23 19.48
C ASP A 46 7.63 -18.77 18.08
N GLU A 47 6.63 -18.76 17.21
CA GLU A 47 6.66 -19.31 15.86
C GLU A 47 7.15 -18.27 14.85
N GLY A 48 7.87 -18.70 13.80
CA GLY A 48 8.27 -17.80 12.72
C GLY A 48 9.51 -18.22 11.92
N ASP A 49 10.25 -19.24 12.35
CA ASP A 49 11.40 -19.73 11.58
C ASP A 49 11.14 -21.16 11.09
N TYR A 50 10.89 -21.29 9.80
CA TYR A 50 10.68 -22.57 9.10
C TYR A 50 11.73 -22.79 7.99
N SER A 51 12.81 -22.01 7.96
CA SER A 51 13.82 -22.00 6.92
C SER A 51 14.55 -23.35 6.72
N GLU A 52 14.69 -24.11 7.79
CA GLU A 52 15.34 -25.43 7.78
C GLU A 52 14.39 -26.60 7.45
N LEU A 53 13.10 -26.35 7.28
CA LEU A 53 12.14 -27.38 6.92
C LEU A 53 12.14 -27.65 5.41
N SER A 54 11.58 -28.80 4.99
CA SER A 54 11.29 -29.01 3.58
C SER A 54 10.18 -28.06 3.11
N TRP A 55 10.09 -27.77 1.81
CA TRP A 55 9.15 -26.79 1.27
C TRP A 55 7.70 -27.06 1.67
N GLY A 56 7.27 -28.33 1.58
CA GLY A 56 5.93 -28.72 2.00
C GLY A 56 5.71 -28.58 3.49
N ALA A 57 6.67 -29.01 4.33
CA ALA A 57 6.57 -28.90 5.77
C ALA A 57 6.55 -27.42 6.22
N ALA A 58 7.42 -26.58 5.65
CA ALA A 58 7.46 -25.15 5.92
C ALA A 58 6.14 -24.47 5.53
N PHE A 59 5.60 -24.79 4.35
CA PHE A 59 4.32 -24.24 3.90
C PHE A 59 3.17 -24.57 4.85
N PHE A 60 3.05 -25.82 5.27
CA PHE A 60 1.95 -26.19 6.17
C PHE A 60 2.11 -25.60 7.57
N ALA A 61 3.33 -25.50 8.09
CA ALA A 61 3.59 -24.84 9.37
C ALA A 61 3.26 -23.34 9.29
N MET A 62 3.75 -22.63 8.28
CA MET A 62 3.43 -21.23 8.01
C MET A 62 1.93 -21.02 7.83
N HIS A 63 1.27 -21.87 7.02
CA HIS A 63 -0.17 -21.77 6.76
C HIS A 63 -1.01 -21.97 8.03
N ASP A 64 -0.67 -22.94 8.87
CA ASP A 64 -1.36 -23.17 10.14
C ASP A 64 -1.25 -21.94 11.05
N PHE A 65 -0.04 -21.42 11.23
CA PHE A 65 0.18 -20.21 12.03
C PHE A 65 -0.55 -19.01 11.42
N PHE A 66 -0.39 -18.76 10.13
CA PHE A 66 -1.04 -17.65 9.44
C PHE A 66 -2.57 -17.70 9.59
N SER A 67 -3.18 -18.87 9.42
CA SER A 67 -4.64 -19.04 9.53
C SER A 67 -5.18 -18.72 10.92
N ARG A 68 -4.38 -18.91 11.98
CA ARG A 68 -4.74 -18.63 13.38
C ARG A 68 -4.47 -17.18 13.80
N ALA A 69 -3.34 -16.62 13.36
CA ALA A 69 -2.81 -15.37 13.88
C ALA A 69 -3.07 -14.16 12.98
N TYR A 70 -3.52 -14.35 11.74
CA TYR A 70 -3.83 -13.24 10.84
C TYR A 70 -5.02 -12.42 11.33
N ALA A 71 -4.79 -11.14 11.51
CA ALA A 71 -5.72 -10.21 12.15
C ALA A 71 -7.11 -10.14 11.48
N PHE A 72 -7.22 -10.44 10.19
CA PHE A 72 -8.44 -10.22 9.39
C PHE A 72 -8.98 -11.49 8.72
N GLY A 73 -8.55 -12.68 9.15
CA GLY A 73 -8.96 -13.96 8.55
C GLY A 73 -10.47 -14.14 8.48
N ASP A 74 -11.15 -13.89 9.60
CA ASP A 74 -12.61 -13.98 9.71
C ASP A 74 -13.31 -12.81 9.01
N TRP A 75 -12.76 -11.59 9.13
CA TRP A 75 -13.30 -10.37 8.53
C TRP A 75 -13.33 -10.44 6.99
N LYS A 76 -12.26 -10.97 6.40
CA LYS A 76 -12.11 -11.15 4.97
C LYS A 76 -12.63 -12.52 4.48
N GLN A 77 -13.07 -13.39 5.39
CA GLN A 77 -13.57 -14.74 5.11
C GLN A 77 -12.60 -15.57 4.25
N ILE A 78 -11.32 -15.59 4.65
CA ILE A 78 -10.27 -16.29 3.90
C ILE A 78 -10.56 -17.80 3.90
N PRO A 79 -10.59 -18.45 2.71
CA PRO A 79 -10.95 -19.88 2.61
C PRO A 79 -9.75 -20.79 2.91
N TRP A 80 -9.24 -20.76 4.13
CA TRP A 80 -7.99 -21.39 4.58
C TRP A 80 -7.85 -22.85 4.13
N ASN A 81 -8.85 -23.69 4.39
CA ASN A 81 -8.78 -25.13 4.06
C ASN A 81 -8.61 -25.41 2.56
N SER A 82 -9.29 -24.67 1.70
CA SER A 82 -9.14 -24.81 0.26
C SER A 82 -7.80 -24.28 -0.24
N MET A 83 -7.29 -23.21 0.37
CA MET A 83 -5.95 -22.69 0.09
C MET A 83 -4.86 -23.68 0.49
N ALA A 84 -4.93 -24.27 1.70
CA ALA A 84 -4.00 -25.31 2.14
C ALA A 84 -3.96 -26.49 1.16
N SER A 85 -5.14 -26.99 0.78
CA SER A 85 -5.23 -28.14 -0.13
C SER A 85 -4.68 -27.84 -1.52
N TYR A 86 -5.03 -26.68 -2.10
CA TYR A 86 -4.64 -26.32 -3.46
C TYR A 86 -3.13 -25.99 -3.54
N PHE A 87 -2.64 -25.13 -2.67
CA PHE A 87 -1.24 -24.70 -2.73
C PHE A 87 -0.28 -25.76 -2.14
N GLY A 88 -0.72 -26.49 -1.11
CA GLY A 88 0.06 -27.61 -0.57
C GLY A 88 0.37 -28.66 -1.63
N GLN A 89 -0.59 -29.03 -2.50
CA GLN A 89 -0.35 -29.95 -3.61
C GLN A 89 0.67 -29.39 -4.62
N LYS A 90 0.58 -28.09 -4.98
CA LYS A 90 1.54 -27.45 -5.89
C LYS A 90 2.95 -27.44 -5.32
N ILE A 91 3.08 -27.06 -4.04
CA ILE A 91 4.37 -26.95 -3.36
C ILE A 91 5.02 -28.32 -3.17
N MET A 92 4.25 -29.34 -2.77
CA MET A 92 4.76 -30.71 -2.66
C MET A 92 5.20 -31.28 -4.02
N ALA A 93 4.50 -30.93 -5.11
CA ALA A 93 4.89 -31.35 -6.45
C ALA A 93 6.19 -30.65 -6.86
N ALA A 94 6.33 -29.34 -6.62
CA ALA A 94 7.56 -28.60 -6.87
C ALA A 94 8.74 -29.17 -6.07
N GLU A 95 8.52 -29.51 -4.79
CA GLU A 95 9.52 -30.14 -3.92
C GLU A 95 9.98 -31.51 -4.47
N ALA A 96 9.06 -32.36 -4.91
CA ALA A 96 9.37 -33.66 -5.47
C ALA A 96 10.26 -33.57 -6.74
N GLU A 97 10.00 -32.58 -7.57
CA GLU A 97 10.77 -32.30 -8.80
C GLU A 97 12.01 -31.40 -8.54
N LYS A 98 12.17 -30.85 -7.34
CA LYS A 98 13.18 -29.85 -6.98
C LYS A 98 13.11 -28.62 -7.87
N ASP A 99 11.92 -28.23 -8.27
CA ASP A 99 11.62 -27.10 -9.14
C ASP A 99 11.39 -25.84 -8.29
N LEU A 100 12.46 -25.05 -8.10
CA LEU A 100 12.44 -23.81 -7.31
C LEU A 100 11.52 -22.75 -7.94
N ASP A 101 11.47 -22.67 -9.27
CA ASP A 101 10.63 -21.70 -9.96
C ASP A 101 9.13 -21.99 -9.68
N SER A 102 8.72 -23.27 -9.78
CA SER A 102 7.35 -23.70 -9.46
C SER A 102 7.01 -23.47 -7.98
N TYR A 103 7.96 -23.70 -7.06
CA TYR A 103 7.80 -23.37 -5.64
C TYR A 103 7.58 -21.87 -5.42
N SER A 104 8.47 -21.06 -5.99
CA SER A 104 8.41 -19.59 -5.90
C SER A 104 7.09 -19.03 -6.46
N VAL A 105 6.67 -19.51 -7.64
CA VAL A 105 5.40 -19.12 -8.27
C VAL A 105 4.22 -19.51 -7.38
N ALA A 106 4.23 -20.70 -6.77
CA ALA A 106 3.15 -21.16 -5.88
C ALA A 106 3.06 -20.28 -4.62
N MET A 107 4.20 -19.88 -4.02
CA MET A 107 4.25 -18.98 -2.87
C MET A 107 3.72 -17.59 -3.24
N VAL A 108 4.14 -17.03 -4.37
CA VAL A 108 3.62 -15.76 -4.87
C VAL A 108 2.11 -15.83 -5.09
N GLU A 109 1.60 -16.86 -5.77
CA GLU A 109 0.17 -17.06 -6.00
C GLU A 109 -0.62 -17.19 -4.69
N TYR A 110 -0.08 -17.90 -3.70
CA TYR A 110 -0.70 -18.06 -2.38
C TYR A 110 -0.89 -16.70 -1.70
N VAL A 111 0.18 -15.92 -1.59
CA VAL A 111 0.15 -14.62 -0.91
C VAL A 111 -0.79 -13.63 -1.61
N ARG A 112 -0.84 -13.65 -2.94
CA ARG A 112 -1.73 -12.76 -3.73
C ARG A 112 -3.22 -13.10 -3.62
N ARG A 113 -3.58 -14.19 -2.95
CA ARG A 113 -4.98 -14.51 -2.61
C ARG A 113 -5.50 -13.71 -1.41
N ILE A 114 -4.60 -13.12 -0.64
CA ILE A 114 -4.95 -12.37 0.57
C ILE A 114 -5.14 -10.88 0.19
N PRO A 115 -6.33 -10.31 0.34
CA PRO A 115 -6.59 -8.91 -0.01
C PRO A 115 -6.13 -7.96 1.10
N ASP A 116 -4.80 -7.85 1.28
CA ASP A 116 -4.18 -7.02 2.32
C ASP A 116 -2.77 -6.60 1.93
N GLY A 117 -2.50 -5.29 1.92
CA GLY A 117 -1.19 -4.73 1.58
C GLY A 117 -0.10 -4.98 2.62
N HIS A 118 -0.48 -5.37 3.85
CA HIS A 118 0.47 -5.76 4.89
C HIS A 118 0.87 -7.25 4.80
N VAL A 119 0.19 -8.04 3.99
CA VAL A 119 0.60 -9.43 3.70
C VAL A 119 1.62 -9.39 2.56
N LYS A 120 2.88 -9.67 2.89
CA LYS A 120 4.01 -9.54 1.97
C LYS A 120 4.78 -10.84 1.85
N LEU A 121 5.36 -11.01 0.68
CA LEU A 121 6.33 -12.06 0.41
C LEU A 121 7.56 -11.39 -0.23
N THR A 122 8.72 -11.62 0.35
CA THR A 122 10.01 -11.20 -0.18
C THR A 122 10.90 -12.42 -0.40
N GLY A 123 11.77 -12.37 -1.38
CA GLY A 123 12.63 -13.49 -1.72
C GLY A 123 13.32 -13.22 -3.06
N PRO A 124 14.10 -14.16 -3.59
CA PRO A 124 14.85 -14.03 -4.83
C PRO A 124 13.92 -14.21 -6.05
N PHE A 125 12.95 -13.30 -6.23
CA PHE A 125 11.94 -13.38 -7.29
C PHE A 125 12.23 -12.48 -8.49
N GLU A 126 13.39 -11.81 -8.55
CA GLU A 126 13.73 -10.83 -9.58
C GLU A 126 13.68 -11.42 -10.98
N ASP A 127 14.33 -12.57 -11.20
CA ASP A 127 14.39 -13.24 -12.51
C ASP A 127 12.98 -13.65 -12.98
N LEU A 128 12.16 -14.20 -12.09
CA LEU A 128 10.76 -14.55 -12.38
C LEU A 128 9.94 -13.31 -12.69
N THR A 129 10.08 -12.25 -11.90
CA THR A 129 9.39 -10.99 -12.12
C THR A 129 9.75 -10.40 -13.48
N GLU A 130 11.06 -10.39 -13.84
CA GLU A 130 11.51 -9.93 -15.15
C GLU A 130 10.97 -10.82 -16.27
N GLN A 131 10.96 -12.14 -16.08
CA GLN A 131 10.43 -13.10 -17.05
C GLN A 131 8.95 -12.84 -17.36
N PHE A 132 8.12 -12.54 -16.35
CA PHE A 132 6.67 -12.41 -16.54
C PHE A 132 6.23 -11.00 -16.91
N ILE A 133 6.83 -9.96 -16.32
CA ILE A 133 6.40 -8.57 -16.47
C ILE A 133 7.55 -7.57 -16.75
N GLY A 134 8.74 -8.06 -17.12
CA GLY A 134 9.92 -7.21 -17.39
C GLY A 134 9.79 -6.33 -18.63
N GLY A 135 8.81 -6.59 -19.50
CA GLY A 135 8.53 -5.77 -20.68
C GLY A 135 7.37 -4.79 -20.48
N SER A 136 7.49 -3.60 -21.09
CA SER A 136 6.49 -2.53 -21.10
C SER A 136 6.08 -2.19 -22.51
N TYR A 137 4.80 -1.82 -22.70
CA TYR A 137 4.31 -1.23 -23.94
C TYR A 137 4.47 0.29 -23.98
N GLY A 138 4.93 0.93 -22.89
CA GLY A 138 5.23 2.36 -22.82
C GLY A 138 3.99 3.23 -22.75
N LEU A 139 2.93 2.77 -22.08
CA LEU A 139 1.71 3.52 -21.83
C LEU A 139 1.18 3.26 -20.42
N GLY A 140 0.48 4.24 -19.87
CA GLY A 140 -0.33 4.13 -18.67
C GLY A 140 -1.81 4.24 -19.05
N LEU A 141 -2.66 3.43 -18.41
CA LEU A 141 -4.11 3.42 -18.61
C LEU A 141 -4.82 4.00 -17.39
N ALA A 142 -5.95 4.65 -17.61
CA ALA A 142 -6.84 5.08 -16.53
C ALA A 142 -8.29 4.78 -16.90
N GLU A 143 -9.12 4.58 -15.88
CA GLU A 143 -10.57 4.49 -15.98
C GLU A 143 -11.18 5.87 -15.75
N LEU A 144 -12.10 6.28 -16.59
CA LEU A 144 -12.89 7.50 -16.43
C LEU A 144 -14.20 7.23 -15.70
N ASP A 145 -14.92 8.30 -15.31
CA ASP A 145 -16.19 8.20 -14.57
C ASP A 145 -17.29 7.44 -15.30
N ASP A 146 -17.23 7.38 -16.63
CA ASP A 146 -18.16 6.62 -17.46
C ASP A 146 -17.76 5.15 -17.65
N GLY A 147 -16.67 4.71 -16.99
CA GLY A 147 -16.11 3.37 -17.11
C GLY A 147 -15.24 3.15 -18.35
N SER A 148 -15.05 4.16 -19.19
CA SER A 148 -14.16 4.01 -20.35
C SER A 148 -12.69 4.00 -19.93
N ILE A 149 -11.90 3.17 -20.63
CA ILE A 149 -10.46 3.05 -20.37
C ILE A 149 -9.72 3.87 -21.41
N VAL A 150 -8.90 4.80 -20.94
CA VAL A 150 -8.13 5.71 -21.77
C VAL A 150 -6.63 5.59 -21.55
N VAL A 151 -5.85 5.98 -22.55
CA VAL A 151 -4.40 6.19 -22.41
C VAL A 151 -4.20 7.48 -21.61
N ALA A 152 -3.85 7.35 -20.32
CA ALA A 152 -3.61 8.47 -19.43
C ALA A 152 -2.20 9.05 -19.58
N ALA A 153 -1.23 8.21 -19.88
CA ALA A 153 0.16 8.59 -20.10
C ALA A 153 0.78 7.76 -21.21
N ILE A 154 1.74 8.34 -21.93
CA ILE A 154 2.44 7.64 -22.98
C ILE A 154 3.93 8.06 -22.98
N LYS A 155 4.80 7.07 -23.08
CA LYS A 155 6.24 7.32 -23.17
C LYS A 155 6.58 7.77 -24.60
N PRO A 156 7.15 8.96 -24.79
CA PRO A 156 7.65 9.37 -26.09
C PRO A 156 8.60 8.31 -26.66
N GLU A 157 8.52 8.02 -27.96
CA GLU A 157 9.32 6.98 -28.61
C GLU A 157 9.14 5.55 -28.04
N GLY A 158 8.14 5.34 -27.16
CA GLY A 158 7.73 4.04 -26.66
C GLY A 158 7.03 3.17 -27.71
N PRO A 159 6.86 1.86 -27.45
CA PRO A 159 6.16 0.96 -28.37
C PRO A 159 4.76 1.45 -28.74
N ALA A 160 3.97 1.91 -27.76
CA ALA A 160 2.61 2.43 -27.98
C ALA A 160 2.61 3.71 -28.82
N ALA A 161 3.50 4.67 -28.52
CA ALA A 161 3.63 5.91 -29.30
C ALA A 161 4.00 5.64 -30.76
N LYS A 162 4.93 4.69 -31.00
CA LYS A 162 5.35 4.26 -32.35
C LYS A 162 4.24 3.55 -33.10
N ALA A 163 3.37 2.83 -32.40
CA ALA A 163 2.19 2.17 -32.99
C ALA A 163 1.03 3.12 -33.25
N GLY A 164 1.17 4.43 -32.95
CA GLY A 164 0.17 5.44 -33.27
C GLY A 164 -0.80 5.79 -32.14
N LEU A 165 -0.68 5.16 -30.94
CA LEU A 165 -1.47 5.58 -29.79
C LEU A 165 -1.02 6.96 -29.30
N ARG A 166 -1.97 7.68 -28.70
CA ARG A 166 -1.73 9.00 -28.10
C ARG A 166 -2.50 9.08 -26.78
N GLN A 167 -2.08 10.00 -25.91
CA GLN A 167 -2.82 10.32 -24.69
C GLN A 167 -4.27 10.71 -25.04
N GLY A 168 -5.23 10.28 -24.20
CA GLY A 168 -6.67 10.47 -24.45
C GLY A 168 -7.31 9.45 -25.40
N ALA A 169 -6.54 8.56 -26.05
CA ALA A 169 -7.11 7.49 -26.88
C ALA A 169 -7.88 6.49 -26.00
N ARG A 170 -9.13 6.18 -26.38
CA ARG A 170 -9.99 5.23 -25.67
C ARG A 170 -9.74 3.81 -26.19
N ILE A 171 -9.38 2.91 -25.33
CA ILE A 171 -9.15 1.49 -25.64
C ILE A 171 -10.49 0.76 -25.75
N VAL A 172 -10.67 -0.03 -26.79
CA VAL A 172 -11.88 -0.82 -27.07
C VAL A 172 -11.62 -2.30 -26.84
N THR A 173 -10.57 -2.83 -27.46
CA THR A 173 -10.17 -4.23 -27.28
C THR A 173 -8.68 -4.35 -27.00
N TRP A 174 -8.30 -5.44 -26.33
CA TRP A 174 -6.92 -5.84 -26.10
C TRP A 174 -6.75 -7.30 -26.50
N ASN A 175 -5.91 -7.57 -27.50
CA ASN A 175 -5.73 -8.91 -28.09
C ASN A 175 -7.05 -9.58 -28.54
N GLY A 176 -7.97 -8.79 -29.13
CA GLY A 176 -9.24 -9.28 -29.65
C GLY A 176 -10.33 -9.54 -28.59
N VAL A 177 -10.07 -9.22 -27.32
CA VAL A 177 -11.06 -9.31 -26.23
C VAL A 177 -11.48 -7.89 -25.83
N SER A 178 -12.73 -7.70 -25.38
CA SER A 178 -13.14 -6.39 -24.86
C SER A 178 -12.22 -5.94 -23.72
N ILE A 179 -12.02 -4.64 -23.60
CA ILE A 179 -11.08 -4.11 -22.61
C ILE A 179 -11.45 -4.52 -21.18
N GLU A 180 -12.75 -4.59 -20.85
CA GLU A 180 -13.25 -5.00 -19.55
C GLU A 180 -12.85 -6.46 -19.24
N ASN A 181 -13.03 -7.36 -20.22
CA ASN A 181 -12.65 -8.77 -20.08
C ASN A 181 -11.13 -8.94 -20.02
N ALA A 182 -10.38 -8.14 -20.79
CA ALA A 182 -8.92 -8.15 -20.75
C ALA A 182 -8.39 -7.71 -19.37
N LEU A 183 -8.98 -6.68 -18.75
CA LEU A 183 -8.65 -6.23 -17.40
C LEU A 183 -8.97 -7.30 -16.35
N VAL A 184 -10.12 -7.96 -16.44
CA VAL A 184 -10.46 -9.06 -15.52
C VAL A 184 -9.44 -10.21 -15.61
N ALA A 185 -8.94 -10.49 -16.82
CA ALA A 185 -7.97 -11.56 -17.08
C ALA A 185 -6.50 -11.13 -16.85
N ALA A 186 -6.23 -9.86 -16.55
CA ALA A 186 -4.87 -9.37 -16.35
C ALA A 186 -4.19 -10.06 -15.15
N ASP A 187 -2.94 -10.48 -15.36
CA ASP A 187 -2.17 -11.18 -14.33
C ASP A 187 -1.52 -10.20 -13.35
N THR A 188 -2.15 -10.06 -12.19
CA THR A 188 -1.70 -9.15 -11.13
C THR A 188 -0.72 -9.79 -10.13
N ARG A 189 -0.36 -11.08 -10.28
CA ARG A 189 0.45 -11.84 -9.31
C ARG A 189 1.81 -11.21 -9.02
N TRP A 190 2.41 -10.57 -10.00
CA TRP A 190 3.75 -10.00 -9.90
C TRP A 190 3.80 -8.56 -9.38
N PHE A 191 2.66 -8.08 -8.88
CA PHE A 191 2.53 -6.77 -8.25
C PHE A 191 2.31 -6.90 -6.74
N LYS A 192 1.88 -5.82 -6.07
CA LYS A 192 1.47 -5.85 -4.66
C LYS A 192 0.12 -6.55 -4.46
N ASN A 193 -0.24 -6.86 -3.22
CA ASN A 193 -1.60 -7.27 -2.89
C ASN A 193 -2.54 -6.07 -2.95
N ALA A 194 -3.67 -6.23 -3.60
CA ALA A 194 -4.76 -5.27 -3.56
C ALA A 194 -5.68 -5.57 -2.38
N ALA A 195 -6.03 -4.57 -1.60
CA ALA A 195 -6.97 -4.75 -0.49
C ALA A 195 -8.40 -4.39 -0.90
N THR A 196 -8.59 -3.34 -1.69
CA THR A 196 -9.91 -2.89 -2.16
C THR A 196 -10.16 -3.26 -3.62
N LYS A 197 -11.43 -3.14 -4.06
CA LYS A 197 -11.79 -3.31 -5.47
C LYS A 197 -11.16 -2.26 -6.36
N GLU A 198 -11.08 -1.04 -5.87
CA GLU A 198 -10.48 0.10 -6.54
C GLU A 198 -8.98 -0.11 -6.75
N ASP A 199 -8.27 -0.56 -5.71
CA ASP A 199 -6.84 -0.88 -5.83
C ASP A 199 -6.61 -2.06 -6.79
N LEU A 200 -7.47 -3.09 -6.76
CA LEU A 200 -7.41 -4.19 -7.73
C LEU A 200 -7.66 -3.72 -9.16
N ALA A 201 -8.59 -2.78 -9.37
CA ALA A 201 -8.83 -2.20 -10.69
C ALA A 201 -7.59 -1.47 -11.22
N LEU A 202 -6.93 -0.66 -10.38
CA LEU A 202 -5.66 -0.01 -10.74
C LEU A 202 -4.56 -1.01 -11.06
N LEU A 203 -4.40 -2.07 -10.25
CA LEU A 203 -3.40 -3.11 -10.52
C LEU A 203 -3.66 -3.83 -11.84
N ARG A 204 -4.92 -4.04 -12.22
CA ARG A 204 -5.29 -4.66 -13.51
C ARG A 204 -4.94 -3.76 -14.69
N LEU A 205 -5.18 -2.45 -14.58
CA LEU A 205 -4.74 -1.47 -15.58
C LEU A 205 -3.22 -1.53 -15.75
N GLN A 206 -2.49 -1.56 -14.66
CA GLN A 206 -1.03 -1.65 -14.64
C GLN A 206 -0.53 -2.99 -15.24
N ALA A 207 -1.10 -4.11 -14.78
CA ALA A 207 -0.73 -5.44 -15.24
C ALA A 207 -0.96 -5.64 -16.74
N LEU A 208 -2.04 -5.07 -17.30
CA LEU A 208 -2.36 -5.20 -18.71
C LEU A 208 -1.29 -4.58 -19.61
N THR A 209 -0.58 -3.55 -19.15
CA THR A 209 0.45 -2.84 -19.92
C THR A 209 1.83 -3.44 -19.82
N ARG A 210 1.97 -4.54 -19.06
CA ARG A 210 3.23 -5.26 -18.89
C ARG A 210 3.12 -6.70 -19.36
N SER A 211 4.25 -7.27 -19.79
CA SER A 211 4.32 -8.66 -20.28
C SER A 211 5.79 -9.10 -20.38
N PRO A 212 6.06 -10.36 -20.72
CA PRO A 212 7.40 -10.77 -21.14
C PRO A 212 7.96 -9.88 -22.25
N VAL A 213 9.24 -9.57 -22.19
CA VAL A 213 9.94 -8.80 -23.23
C VAL A 213 9.78 -9.49 -24.61
N GLY A 214 9.46 -8.71 -25.64
CA GLY A 214 9.24 -9.20 -26.99
C GLY A 214 7.81 -9.66 -27.30
N ARG A 215 6.94 -9.76 -26.28
CA ARG A 215 5.53 -10.13 -26.50
C ARG A 215 4.77 -9.02 -27.21
N GLN A 216 3.97 -9.39 -28.19
CA GLN A 216 3.10 -8.45 -28.92
C GLN A 216 1.72 -8.33 -28.26
N ALA A 217 1.17 -7.12 -28.34
CA ALA A 217 -0.24 -6.84 -28.06
C ALA A 217 -0.86 -6.11 -29.25
N VAL A 218 -2.07 -6.52 -29.61
CA VAL A 218 -2.90 -5.88 -30.63
C VAL A 218 -4.04 -5.16 -29.93
N VAL A 219 -4.19 -3.86 -30.17
CA VAL A 219 -5.13 -3.00 -29.47
C VAL A 219 -6.01 -2.28 -30.49
N GLU A 220 -7.33 -2.38 -30.32
CA GLU A 220 -8.27 -1.52 -31.04
C GLU A 220 -8.64 -0.34 -30.14
N PHE A 221 -8.61 0.85 -30.71
CA PHE A 221 -8.83 2.08 -29.95
C PHE A 221 -9.54 3.14 -30.79
N ILE A 222 -10.16 4.10 -30.13
CA ILE A 222 -10.70 5.32 -30.70
C ILE A 222 -9.74 6.46 -30.38
N ALA A 223 -9.30 7.20 -31.39
CA ALA A 223 -8.37 8.32 -31.19
C ALA A 223 -8.98 9.41 -30.30
N ALA A 224 -8.13 10.11 -29.54
CA ALA A 224 -8.54 11.28 -28.77
C ALA A 224 -9.20 12.34 -29.67
N PRO A 225 -10.17 13.14 -29.16
CA PRO A 225 -10.75 14.28 -29.90
C PRO A 225 -9.66 15.24 -30.39
N ALA A 226 -9.93 15.90 -31.52
CA ALA A 226 -8.94 16.79 -32.15
C ALA A 226 -8.58 18.01 -31.30
N GLU A 227 -9.46 18.45 -30.42
CA GLU A 227 -9.26 19.57 -29.48
C GLU A 227 -8.16 19.30 -28.43
N ASP A 228 -7.92 18.03 -28.12
CA ASP A 228 -6.88 17.58 -27.18
C ASP A 228 -5.54 17.23 -27.86
N ARG A 229 -5.41 17.50 -29.18
CA ARG A 229 -4.20 17.22 -29.96
C ARG A 229 -3.40 18.50 -30.19
N PRO A 230 -2.37 18.78 -29.43
CA PRO A 230 -1.51 19.91 -29.75
C PRO A 230 -0.81 19.69 -31.10
N ASN A 231 -1.10 20.57 -32.10
CA ASN A 231 -0.43 20.64 -33.39
C ASN A 231 -0.86 19.69 -34.54
N GLU A 232 -2.07 19.18 -34.58
CA GLU A 232 -2.57 18.52 -35.78
C GLU A 232 -3.51 19.44 -36.58
N ASP A 233 -3.39 19.38 -37.93
CA ASP A 233 -4.10 20.23 -38.90
C ASP A 233 -5.63 20.09 -38.75
N GLU A 234 -6.34 21.18 -38.45
CA GLU A 234 -7.81 21.25 -38.22
C GLU A 234 -8.68 20.68 -39.37
N THR A 235 -8.09 20.31 -40.52
CA THR A 235 -8.80 19.84 -41.68
C THR A 235 -9.26 18.38 -41.64
N LEU A 236 -8.79 17.58 -40.64
CA LEU A 236 -9.08 16.13 -40.51
C LEU A 236 -10.21 15.77 -39.55
N ALA A 237 -10.86 16.72 -38.90
CA ALA A 237 -11.74 16.52 -37.75
C ALA A 237 -13.25 16.42 -38.07
N LYS A 238 -13.68 15.87 -39.23
CA LYS A 238 -15.10 15.88 -39.62
C LYS A 238 -15.83 14.53 -39.59
N GLU A 239 -15.16 13.42 -39.34
CA GLU A 239 -15.84 12.12 -39.13
C GLU A 239 -15.69 11.66 -37.70
N PRO A 240 -16.72 11.02 -37.09
CA PRO A 240 -16.53 10.37 -35.80
C PRO A 240 -15.36 9.39 -35.94
N PRO A 241 -14.39 9.41 -35.04
CA PRO A 241 -13.19 8.60 -35.19
C PRO A 241 -13.56 7.13 -35.26
N GLY A 242 -13.29 6.50 -36.41
CA GLY A 242 -13.41 5.06 -36.55
C GLY A 242 -12.47 4.34 -35.60
N THR A 243 -12.74 3.07 -35.36
CA THR A 243 -11.84 2.21 -34.56
C THR A 243 -10.54 1.99 -35.36
N LEU A 244 -9.41 2.30 -34.73
CA LEU A 244 -8.07 2.11 -35.26
C LEU A 244 -7.43 0.87 -34.57
N THR A 245 -6.43 0.29 -35.25
CA THR A 245 -5.68 -0.86 -34.69
C THR A 245 -4.20 -0.50 -34.55
N ALA A 246 -3.63 -0.82 -33.40
CA ALA A 246 -2.21 -0.70 -33.12
C ALA A 246 -1.63 -2.05 -32.69
N THR A 247 -0.42 -2.36 -33.18
CA THR A 247 0.36 -3.51 -32.72
C THR A 247 1.61 -3.01 -32.01
N MET A 248 1.76 -3.39 -30.76
CA MET A 248 2.87 -3.00 -29.89
C MET A 248 3.71 -4.21 -29.55
N THR A 249 5.02 -4.03 -29.42
CA THR A 249 5.91 -5.08 -28.92
C THR A 249 6.55 -4.60 -27.62
N ALA A 250 6.35 -5.36 -26.54
CA ALA A 250 6.90 -5.04 -25.22
C ALA A 250 8.43 -5.01 -25.25
N ARG A 251 9.01 -4.01 -24.61
CA ARG A 251 10.47 -3.87 -24.46
C ARG A 251 10.86 -3.72 -23.01
N SER A 252 12.06 -4.16 -22.66
CA SER A 252 12.61 -3.93 -21.33
C SER A 252 12.73 -2.43 -21.04
N ASP A 253 12.28 -2.02 -19.87
CA ASP A 253 12.31 -0.65 -19.38
C ASP A 253 12.92 -0.55 -17.97
N ASN A 254 13.43 -1.66 -17.44
CA ASN A 254 13.87 -1.79 -16.04
C ASN A 254 12.80 -1.31 -15.05
N PHE A 255 11.54 -1.62 -15.33
CA PHE A 255 10.36 -1.23 -14.55
C PHE A 255 10.10 0.29 -14.44
N ALA A 256 10.82 1.13 -15.19
CA ALA A 256 10.66 2.59 -15.12
C ALA A 256 9.25 3.07 -15.54
N ASP A 257 8.58 2.35 -16.45
CA ASP A 257 7.26 2.73 -16.96
C ASP A 257 6.12 2.45 -15.96
N ILE A 258 6.40 1.80 -14.82
CA ILE A 258 5.45 1.68 -13.71
C ILE A 258 5.04 3.08 -13.22
N ALA A 259 5.95 4.03 -13.24
CA ALA A 259 5.68 5.42 -12.89
C ALA A 259 4.61 6.10 -13.78
N LEU A 260 4.28 5.57 -14.95
CA LEU A 260 3.18 6.07 -15.79
C LEU A 260 1.79 5.88 -15.17
N PHE A 261 1.68 5.03 -14.14
CA PHE A 261 0.44 4.78 -13.39
C PHE A 261 0.36 5.56 -12.08
N ASP A 262 1.47 6.15 -11.65
CA ASP A 262 1.47 6.92 -10.42
C ASP A 262 0.85 8.29 -10.66
N LEU A 263 -0.39 8.42 -10.27
CA LEU A 263 -1.11 9.69 -10.20
C LEU A 263 -0.52 10.65 -9.13
N ALA A 264 0.32 10.14 -8.24
CA ALA A 264 1.26 10.90 -7.42
C ALA A 264 2.66 10.40 -7.77
N PRO A 265 3.60 11.27 -8.14
CA PRO A 265 4.96 10.85 -8.45
C PRO A 265 5.50 10.04 -7.27
N ILE A 266 6.17 8.92 -7.57
CA ILE A 266 6.91 8.18 -6.55
C ILE A 266 7.89 9.19 -5.94
N PRO A 267 7.80 9.49 -4.64
CA PRO A 267 8.70 10.44 -4.04
C PRO A 267 10.12 9.94 -4.22
N THR A 268 11.02 10.85 -4.61
CA THR A 268 12.45 10.56 -4.64
C THR A 268 12.92 10.18 -3.22
N MET A 269 14.06 9.51 -3.12
CA MET A 269 14.63 9.22 -1.81
C MET A 269 14.86 10.51 -0.99
N GLU A 270 15.24 11.61 -1.65
CA GLU A 270 15.40 12.93 -0.99
C GLU A 270 14.06 13.45 -0.44
N GLU A 271 12.97 13.28 -1.17
CA GLU A 271 11.63 13.69 -0.70
C GLU A 271 11.12 12.78 0.43
N LEU A 272 11.37 11.47 0.35
CA LEU A 272 11.09 10.54 1.45
C LEU A 272 11.85 10.89 2.72
N LEU A 273 13.12 11.32 2.58
CA LEU A 273 13.95 11.74 3.70
C LEU A 273 13.49 13.09 4.32
N LYS A 274 12.78 13.92 3.56
CA LYS A 274 12.19 15.18 4.07
C LYS A 274 10.94 14.94 4.92
N ASN A 275 10.29 13.80 4.83
CA ASN A 275 9.04 13.42 5.50
C ASN A 275 7.85 14.34 5.22
N VAL A 276 8.08 15.65 5.20
CA VAL A 276 7.07 16.70 5.09
C VAL A 276 7.56 17.77 4.11
N GLU A 277 6.67 18.18 3.23
CA GLU A 277 6.85 19.35 2.37
C GLU A 277 5.70 20.32 2.62
N TRP A 278 6.00 21.62 2.76
CA TRP A 278 4.96 22.61 2.92
C TRP A 278 5.29 23.93 2.24
N ARG A 279 4.25 24.68 1.87
CA ARG A 279 4.36 26.02 1.29
C ARG A 279 3.03 26.76 1.39
N ILE A 280 3.09 28.08 1.25
CA ILE A 280 1.90 28.93 1.06
C ILE A 280 1.77 29.16 -0.45
N MET A 281 0.62 28.81 -0.99
CA MET A 281 0.28 28.97 -2.40
C MET A 281 -0.40 30.31 -2.66
N ASP A 282 -0.54 30.66 -3.94
CA ASP A 282 -1.33 31.80 -4.36
C ASP A 282 -2.76 31.72 -3.82
N GLY A 283 -3.35 32.85 -3.44
CA GLY A 283 -4.67 32.87 -2.79
C GLY A 283 -4.61 32.59 -1.28
N ASN A 284 -3.42 32.59 -0.67
CA ASN A 284 -3.20 32.36 0.76
C ASN A 284 -3.71 30.99 1.24
N ILE A 285 -3.44 29.96 0.44
CA ILE A 285 -3.79 28.55 0.73
C ILE A 285 -2.52 27.85 1.22
N GLY A 286 -2.60 27.17 2.37
CA GLY A 286 -1.55 26.29 2.84
C GLY A 286 -1.53 24.99 2.03
N TYR A 287 -0.34 24.53 1.66
CA TYR A 287 -0.13 23.18 1.13
C TYR A 287 0.83 22.46 2.06
N LEU A 288 0.40 21.28 2.53
CA LEU A 288 1.16 20.42 3.43
C LEU A 288 1.10 19.00 2.89
N ARG A 289 2.24 18.44 2.50
CA ARG A 289 2.36 17.04 2.08
C ARG A 289 3.14 16.26 3.11
N ILE A 290 2.60 15.10 3.49
CA ILE A 290 3.20 14.18 4.45
C ILE A 290 3.42 12.85 3.73
N TYR A 291 4.68 12.45 3.53
CA TYR A 291 5.04 11.23 2.80
C TYR A 291 4.93 9.97 3.66
N HIS A 292 5.15 10.10 4.96
CA HIS A 292 4.98 9.04 5.95
C HIS A 292 4.91 9.64 7.36
N VAL A 293 4.43 8.85 8.32
CA VAL A 293 4.24 9.25 9.72
C VAL A 293 5.13 8.41 10.65
N ILE A 294 6.43 8.31 10.33
CA ILE A 294 7.41 7.53 11.11
C ILE A 294 8.03 8.43 12.18
N HIS A 295 8.14 7.92 13.40
CA HIS A 295 9.00 8.46 14.44
C HIS A 295 10.43 7.96 14.21
N PHE A 296 11.40 8.86 14.16
CA PHE A 296 12.79 8.52 13.87
C PHE A 296 13.71 8.48 15.08
N ASP A 297 13.19 8.35 16.29
CA ASP A 297 14.04 8.25 17.49
C ASP A 297 15.08 7.12 17.41
N ASP A 298 14.77 6.06 16.63
CA ASP A 298 15.69 4.95 16.39
C ASP A 298 16.71 5.20 15.26
N TYR A 299 16.58 6.32 14.50
CA TYR A 299 17.44 6.65 13.37
C TYR A 299 18.18 7.97 13.62
N ALA A 300 19.26 7.94 14.36
CA ALA A 300 20.11 9.07 14.73
C ALA A 300 20.62 9.95 13.55
N GLN A 301 20.34 9.56 12.30
CA GLN A 301 20.66 10.34 11.10
C GLN A 301 19.52 11.27 10.63
N TYR A 302 18.34 11.24 11.27
CA TYR A 302 17.18 12.08 10.92
C TYR A 302 16.78 12.93 12.14
N PRO A 303 17.21 14.18 12.20
CA PRO A 303 17.14 14.97 13.44
C PRO A 303 15.79 15.64 13.73
N THR A 304 14.75 15.43 12.89
CA THR A 304 13.48 16.17 13.06
C THR A 304 12.28 15.26 12.89
N GLU A 305 11.47 15.18 13.94
CA GLU A 305 10.24 14.40 13.92
C GLU A 305 9.19 14.98 12.96
N VAL A 306 8.42 14.12 12.31
CA VAL A 306 7.35 14.52 11.40
C VAL A 306 6.33 15.44 12.08
N THR A 307 5.99 15.19 13.35
CA THR A 307 5.08 15.98 14.17
C THR A 307 5.59 17.39 14.40
N GLU A 308 6.89 17.57 14.64
CA GLU A 308 7.53 18.89 14.82
C GLU A 308 7.52 19.70 13.53
N ILE A 309 7.81 19.06 12.37
CA ILE A 309 7.79 19.78 11.08
C ILE A 309 6.36 20.23 10.74
N VAL A 310 5.36 19.38 11.02
CA VAL A 310 3.95 19.75 10.86
C VAL A 310 3.59 20.93 11.75
N ALA A 311 3.99 20.91 13.03
CA ALA A 311 3.76 22.02 13.94
C ALA A 311 4.39 23.33 13.43
N GLN A 312 5.65 23.31 12.98
CA GLN A 312 6.32 24.46 12.38
C GLN A 312 5.58 25.01 11.13
N ALA A 313 5.11 24.11 10.25
CA ALA A 313 4.31 24.49 9.09
C ALA A 313 3.01 25.20 9.49
N LEU A 314 2.30 24.67 10.50
CA LEU A 314 1.06 25.27 11.01
C LEU A 314 1.28 26.60 11.72
N GLU A 315 2.38 26.78 12.44
CA GLU A 315 2.80 28.08 12.99
C GLU A 315 2.98 29.12 11.88
N ALA A 316 3.69 28.74 10.80
CA ALA A 316 3.91 29.62 9.65
C ALA A 316 2.59 29.95 8.93
N PHE A 317 1.68 28.97 8.76
CA PHE A 317 0.38 29.22 8.17
C PHE A 317 -0.48 30.16 9.01
N ASN A 318 -0.53 29.95 10.34
CA ASN A 318 -1.26 30.80 11.26
C ASN A 318 -0.70 32.25 11.25
N ALA A 319 0.63 32.42 11.27
CA ALA A 319 1.28 33.71 11.21
C ALA A 319 1.00 34.48 9.90
N ALA A 320 0.85 33.76 8.79
CA ALA A 320 0.49 34.31 7.48
C ALA A 320 -1.04 34.52 7.30
N GLY A 321 -1.88 34.11 8.28
CA GLY A 321 -3.33 34.22 8.20
C GLY A 321 -3.96 33.27 7.19
N VAL A 322 -3.34 32.11 6.92
CA VAL A 322 -3.87 31.03 6.08
C VAL A 322 -5.14 30.49 6.73
N ASN A 323 -6.23 30.35 5.96
CA ASN A 323 -7.50 29.86 6.45
C ASN A 323 -8.04 28.63 5.67
N SER A 324 -7.28 28.12 4.71
CA SER A 324 -7.59 26.94 3.92
C SER A 324 -6.32 26.14 3.70
N LEU A 325 -6.38 24.83 3.88
CA LEU A 325 -5.25 23.90 3.81
C LEU A 325 -5.56 22.78 2.81
N ILE A 326 -4.60 22.48 1.95
CA ILE A 326 -4.54 21.22 1.21
C ILE A 326 -3.56 20.34 1.98
N LEU A 327 -4.09 19.27 2.58
CA LEU A 327 -3.31 18.21 3.20
C LEU A 327 -3.17 17.06 2.20
N ASP A 328 -1.98 16.90 1.64
CA ASP A 328 -1.72 15.88 0.61
C ASP A 328 -1.11 14.63 1.25
N LEU A 329 -1.92 13.58 1.34
CA LEU A 329 -1.55 12.26 1.86
C LEU A 329 -1.41 11.21 0.74
N ARG A 330 -1.49 11.62 -0.53
CA ARG A 330 -1.33 10.69 -1.65
C ARG A 330 0.06 10.06 -1.62
N GLY A 331 0.06 8.71 -1.61
CA GLY A 331 1.29 7.93 -1.51
C GLY A 331 1.91 7.89 -0.11
N ASN A 332 1.21 8.35 0.93
CA ASN A 332 1.66 8.22 2.30
C ASN A 332 1.73 6.74 2.71
N ARG A 333 2.90 6.30 3.16
CA ARG A 333 3.19 4.88 3.43
C ARG A 333 2.91 4.43 4.86
N GLY A 334 2.30 5.30 5.67
CA GLY A 334 2.02 5.01 7.07
C GLY A 334 3.24 5.20 7.97
N GLY A 335 3.26 4.48 9.07
CA GLY A 335 4.30 4.53 10.11
C GLY A 335 3.73 4.34 11.50
N SER A 336 3.71 5.38 12.32
CA SER A 336 3.25 5.38 13.71
C SER A 336 1.81 5.92 13.83
N ASP A 337 0.92 5.13 14.42
CA ASP A 337 -0.44 5.57 14.74
C ASP A 337 -0.44 6.68 15.80
N GLN A 338 0.50 6.65 16.75
CA GLN A 338 0.70 7.74 17.70
C GLN A 338 1.04 9.06 16.99
N ALA A 339 1.97 9.03 16.02
CA ALA A 339 2.31 10.24 15.25
C ALA A 339 1.11 10.75 14.43
N ALA A 340 0.33 9.85 13.84
CA ALA A 340 -0.89 10.20 13.11
C ALA A 340 -1.96 10.81 14.05
N ALA A 341 -2.14 10.27 15.26
CA ALA A 341 -3.03 10.81 16.27
C ALA A 341 -2.56 12.20 16.74
N ASP A 342 -1.26 12.35 16.99
CA ASP A 342 -0.64 13.61 17.42
C ASP A 342 -0.78 14.71 16.36
N ILE A 343 -0.51 14.41 15.09
CA ILE A 343 -0.74 15.33 13.96
C ILE A 343 -2.20 15.72 13.89
N SER A 344 -3.13 14.76 14.03
CA SER A 344 -4.57 15.01 14.00
C SER A 344 -5.02 15.98 15.10
N GLY A 345 -4.33 15.95 16.24
CA GLY A 345 -4.59 16.83 17.39
C GLY A 345 -4.46 18.33 17.08
N HIS A 346 -3.61 18.72 16.11
CA HIS A 346 -3.48 20.12 15.67
C HIS A 346 -4.72 20.65 14.93
N PHE A 347 -5.66 19.77 14.56
CA PHE A 347 -6.89 20.11 13.85
C PHE A 347 -8.14 19.84 14.69
N ALA A 348 -8.01 19.05 15.77
CA ALA A 348 -9.12 18.67 16.65
C ALA A 348 -9.38 19.73 17.73
N LYS A 349 -10.66 19.98 18.02
CA LYS A 349 -11.09 20.88 19.10
C LYS A 349 -11.31 20.16 20.42
N GLU A 350 -11.66 18.91 20.36
CA GLU A 350 -12.01 18.04 21.46
C GLU A 350 -11.31 16.71 21.28
N SER A 351 -11.02 16.03 22.39
CA SER A 351 -10.44 14.69 22.37
C SER A 351 -11.39 13.68 21.74
N SER A 352 -10.88 12.79 20.93
CA SER A 352 -11.63 11.69 20.32
C SER A 352 -10.78 10.43 20.25
N ILE A 353 -11.42 9.27 20.18
CA ILE A 353 -10.72 8.01 20.02
C ILE A 353 -10.19 7.91 18.58
N TYR A 354 -8.87 7.72 18.46
CA TYR A 354 -8.24 7.37 17.20
C TYR A 354 -8.51 5.90 16.88
N GLU A 355 -8.16 5.01 17.84
CA GLU A 355 -8.39 3.57 17.73
C GLU A 355 -8.35 2.89 19.10
N ARG A 356 -8.87 1.66 19.15
CA ARG A 356 -8.56 0.61 20.11
C ARG A 356 -7.80 -0.48 19.38
N THR A 357 -6.94 -1.20 20.04
CA THR A 357 -6.19 -2.28 19.39
C THR A 357 -6.50 -3.64 19.99
N ALA A 358 -6.54 -4.66 19.14
CA ALA A 358 -6.62 -6.05 19.59
C ALA A 358 -5.56 -6.87 18.84
N TRP A 359 -4.85 -7.70 19.61
CA TRP A 359 -3.67 -8.42 19.15
C TRP A 359 -3.84 -9.93 19.33
N TYR A 360 -3.27 -10.70 18.43
CA TYR A 360 -3.22 -12.14 18.60
C TYR A 360 -2.41 -12.50 19.86
N ASN A 361 -3.06 -13.14 20.81
CA ASN A 361 -2.45 -13.60 22.04
C ASN A 361 -2.22 -15.11 21.96
N ALA A 362 -0.97 -15.53 21.91
CA ALA A 362 -0.58 -16.93 21.80
C ALA A 362 -1.09 -17.78 22.99
N SER A 363 -1.17 -17.21 24.18
CA SER A 363 -1.67 -17.91 25.37
C SER A 363 -3.15 -18.21 25.32
N SER A 364 -3.98 -17.34 24.75
CA SER A 364 -5.43 -17.53 24.61
C SER A 364 -5.83 -18.13 23.26
N GLY A 365 -4.97 -18.01 22.24
CA GLY A 365 -5.26 -18.36 20.85
C GLY A 365 -6.32 -17.45 20.20
N ARG A 366 -6.49 -16.22 20.71
CA ARG A 366 -7.52 -15.25 20.27
C ARG A 366 -6.94 -13.85 20.13
N PHE A 367 -7.74 -12.94 19.58
CA PHE A 367 -7.44 -11.52 19.57
C PHE A 367 -7.98 -10.89 20.87
N ASP A 368 -7.07 -10.51 21.75
CA ASP A 368 -7.38 -9.85 23.01
C ASP A 368 -7.08 -8.35 22.88
N TYR A 369 -7.86 -7.51 23.58
CA TYR A 369 -7.56 -6.09 23.66
C TYR A 369 -6.23 -5.90 24.39
N ALA A 370 -5.33 -5.19 23.76
CA ALA A 370 -4.07 -4.80 24.32
C ALA A 370 -3.59 -3.50 23.69
N HIS A 371 -2.83 -2.72 24.41
CA HIS A 371 -2.20 -1.50 23.94
C HIS A 371 -0.67 -1.62 24.05
N SER A 372 0.03 -0.97 23.16
CA SER A 372 1.49 -0.87 23.23
C SER A 372 1.91 0.41 23.94
N ASP A 373 3.10 0.41 24.52
CA ASP A 373 3.76 1.66 24.89
C ASP A 373 4.09 2.50 23.64
N LEU A 374 4.52 3.74 23.84
CA LEU A 374 4.84 4.69 22.78
C LEU A 374 5.86 4.16 21.76
N PHE A 375 6.66 3.19 22.12
CA PHE A 375 7.73 2.63 21.30
C PHE A 375 7.41 1.22 20.76
N GLY A 376 6.23 0.65 21.10
CA GLY A 376 5.87 -0.71 20.70
C GLY A 376 6.76 -1.80 21.30
N GLN A 377 7.41 -1.52 22.43
CA GLN A 377 8.31 -2.46 23.08
C GLN A 377 7.60 -3.35 24.11
N THR A 378 6.56 -2.83 24.74
CA THR A 378 5.72 -3.57 25.68
C THR A 378 4.26 -3.52 25.28
N PHE A 379 3.56 -4.62 25.51
CA PHE A 379 2.14 -4.77 25.20
C PHE A 379 1.41 -5.25 26.45
N GLU A 380 0.54 -4.41 26.94
CA GLU A 380 -0.27 -4.69 28.14
C GLU A 380 -1.69 -5.05 27.73
N LEU A 381 -2.23 -6.13 28.32
CA LEU A 381 -3.63 -6.48 28.14
C LEU A 381 -4.52 -5.40 28.78
N GLY A 382 -5.41 -4.84 27.99
CA GLY A 382 -6.32 -3.79 28.43
C GLY A 382 -7.01 -3.11 27.26
N ASP A 383 -8.10 -2.44 27.53
CA ASP A 383 -8.91 -1.76 26.53
C ASP A 383 -8.71 -0.23 26.61
N GLU A 384 -7.46 0.20 26.65
CA GLU A 384 -7.11 1.62 26.64
C GLU A 384 -6.96 2.10 25.19
N PRO A 385 -7.77 3.10 24.76
CA PRO A 385 -7.69 3.60 23.39
C PRO A 385 -6.52 4.57 23.19
N LEU A 386 -6.03 4.61 21.97
CA LEU A 386 -5.24 5.73 21.49
C LEU A 386 -6.16 6.92 21.20
N TRP A 387 -5.78 8.10 21.71
CA TRP A 387 -6.56 9.30 21.60
C TRP A 387 -5.97 10.32 20.62
N VAL A 388 -6.84 11.00 19.90
CA VAL A 388 -6.53 12.29 19.28
C VAL A 388 -6.77 13.36 20.34
N GLU A 389 -5.72 13.94 20.88
CA GLU A 389 -5.77 15.00 21.88
C GLU A 389 -5.52 16.37 21.23
N PRO A 390 -6.33 17.43 21.51
CA PRO A 390 -6.09 18.76 20.96
C PRO A 390 -4.68 19.29 21.25
N ARG A 391 -4.00 19.76 20.22
CA ARG A 391 -2.60 20.23 20.29
C ARG A 391 -2.43 21.66 19.76
N GLN A 392 -1.36 22.30 20.19
CA GLN A 392 -0.89 23.58 19.65
C GLN A 392 0.36 23.35 18.77
N PRO A 393 0.54 24.13 17.69
CA PRO A 393 -0.37 25.17 17.16
C PRO A 393 -1.64 24.56 16.56
N HIS A 394 -2.81 25.17 16.79
CA HIS A 394 -4.06 24.68 16.21
C HIS A 394 -4.37 25.37 14.89
N PHE A 395 -4.81 24.64 13.88
CA PHE A 395 -5.29 25.17 12.60
C PHE A 395 -6.80 25.19 12.54
N TRP A 396 -7.39 26.37 12.31
CA TRP A 396 -8.85 26.59 12.37
C TRP A 396 -9.54 26.64 11.01
N GLY A 397 -8.78 26.55 9.93
CA GLY A 397 -9.28 26.70 8.56
C GLY A 397 -10.00 25.48 8.02
N ASN A 398 -10.46 25.56 6.77
CA ASN A 398 -10.98 24.42 6.04
C ASN A 398 -9.82 23.53 5.53
N ILE A 399 -10.05 22.23 5.44
CA ILE A 399 -9.02 21.25 5.06
C ILE A 399 -9.53 20.39 3.91
N ALA A 400 -8.81 20.38 2.79
CA ALA A 400 -8.96 19.39 1.73
C ALA A 400 -7.91 18.31 1.94
N VAL A 401 -8.34 17.08 2.24
CA VAL A 401 -7.46 15.92 2.46
C VAL A 401 -7.38 15.12 1.16
N LEU A 402 -6.22 15.16 0.49
CA LEU A 402 -6.03 14.41 -0.75
C LEU A 402 -5.53 12.99 -0.45
N VAL A 403 -6.22 11.99 -0.98
CA VAL A 403 -5.88 10.58 -0.82
C VAL A 403 -5.84 9.83 -2.15
N ASN A 404 -5.20 8.67 -2.16
CA ASN A 404 -5.23 7.71 -3.26
C ASN A 404 -4.95 6.28 -2.74
N PRO A 405 -5.08 5.21 -3.56
CA PRO A 405 -4.81 3.83 -3.14
C PRO A 405 -3.37 3.53 -2.71
N ALA A 406 -2.44 4.45 -2.89
CA ALA A 406 -1.08 4.35 -2.35
C ALA A 406 -0.95 4.94 -0.92
N THR A 407 -2.02 5.56 -0.38
CA THR A 407 -2.13 5.94 1.03
C THR A 407 -2.49 4.68 1.82
N ILE A 408 -1.61 4.24 2.73
CA ILE A 408 -1.74 2.95 3.43
C ILE A 408 -1.40 3.08 4.92
N SER A 409 -1.91 2.16 5.74
CA SER A 409 -1.54 2.01 7.16
C SER A 409 -1.87 3.27 7.97
N SER A 410 -1.00 3.74 8.87
CA SER A 410 -1.21 4.97 9.65
C SER A 410 -1.43 6.23 8.80
N GLY A 411 -1.08 6.21 7.49
CA GLY A 411 -1.48 7.25 6.52
C GLY A 411 -3.00 7.27 6.29
N GLU A 412 -3.63 6.10 6.29
CA GLU A 412 -5.09 5.96 6.24
C GLU A 412 -5.73 6.39 7.55
N GLY A 413 -5.11 6.03 8.69
CA GLY A 413 -5.54 6.45 10.02
C GLY A 413 -5.50 7.98 10.17
N LEU A 414 -4.46 8.64 9.66
CA LEU A 414 -4.39 10.10 9.61
C LEU A 414 -5.49 10.71 8.74
N ALA A 415 -5.72 10.14 7.55
CA ALA A 415 -6.80 10.57 6.67
C ALA A 415 -8.19 10.39 7.32
N MET A 416 -8.40 9.27 8.01
CA MET A 416 -9.61 8.96 8.76
C MET A 416 -9.83 9.96 9.90
N ALA A 417 -8.82 10.17 10.75
CA ALA A 417 -8.94 11.03 11.92
C ALA A 417 -9.25 12.48 11.53
N ILE A 418 -8.56 13.02 10.51
CA ILE A 418 -8.81 14.37 10.02
C ILE A 418 -10.12 14.44 9.24
N GLY A 419 -10.45 13.44 8.41
CA GLY A 419 -11.70 13.39 7.65
C GLY A 419 -12.97 13.38 8.51
N ARG A 420 -12.88 12.95 9.78
CA ARG A 420 -14.00 13.03 10.74
C ARG A 420 -14.28 14.45 11.24
N LEU A 421 -13.38 15.41 10.98
CA LEU A 421 -13.54 16.80 11.48
C LEU A 421 -14.51 17.60 10.61
N PRO A 422 -15.35 18.46 11.21
CA PRO A 422 -16.41 19.18 10.49
C PRO A 422 -15.94 20.12 9.36
N LYS A 423 -14.68 20.50 9.36
CA LYS A 423 -14.07 21.40 8.36
C LYS A 423 -13.14 20.69 7.39
N ALA A 424 -13.04 19.39 7.48
CA ALA A 424 -12.26 18.57 6.57
C ALA A 424 -13.17 17.96 5.49
N THR A 425 -12.61 17.77 4.30
CA THR A 425 -13.25 17.06 3.19
C THR A 425 -12.21 16.17 2.55
N VAL A 426 -12.45 14.87 2.52
CA VAL A 426 -11.58 13.91 1.85
C VAL A 426 -11.86 13.94 0.35
N MET A 427 -10.80 14.05 -0.44
CA MET A 427 -10.87 14.18 -1.90
C MET A 427 -9.91 13.20 -2.57
N GLY A 428 -10.35 12.58 -3.67
CA GLY A 428 -9.54 11.67 -4.47
C GLY A 428 -10.36 11.06 -5.59
N PHE A 429 -9.73 10.39 -6.55
CA PHE A 429 -10.47 9.60 -7.54
C PHE A 429 -10.95 8.29 -6.92
N TYR A 430 -10.05 7.61 -6.22
CA TYR A 430 -10.31 6.42 -5.40
C TYR A 430 -10.02 6.72 -3.92
N GLY A 431 -10.50 5.86 -3.04
CA GLY A 431 -10.15 5.88 -1.62
C GLY A 431 -8.71 5.46 -1.35
N THR A 432 -8.39 5.28 -0.08
CA THR A 432 -7.10 4.77 0.38
C THR A 432 -7.01 3.25 0.19
N HIS A 433 -5.88 2.64 0.55
CA HIS A 433 -5.58 1.24 0.27
C HIS A 433 -6.57 0.23 0.90
N GLY A 434 -7.03 0.48 2.12
CA GLY A 434 -7.87 -0.45 2.88
C GLY A 434 -7.07 -1.54 3.59
N SER A 435 -5.89 -1.20 4.10
CA SER A 435 -5.02 -2.07 4.89
C SER A 435 -4.47 -1.30 6.09
N PHE A 436 -5.04 -1.56 7.26
CA PHE A 436 -4.72 -0.88 8.51
C PHE A 436 -4.37 -1.89 9.62
N GLY A 437 -3.72 -2.99 9.23
CA GLY A 437 -3.22 -4.00 10.14
C GLY A 437 -1.99 -3.54 10.90
N LEU A 438 -1.85 -4.03 12.14
CA LEU A 438 -0.81 -3.63 13.07
C LEU A 438 0.29 -4.69 13.13
N ILE A 439 1.53 -4.24 13.21
CA ILE A 439 2.79 -4.97 13.31
C ILE A 439 2.81 -6.23 12.45
N PRO A 440 3.49 -6.21 11.31
CA PRO A 440 3.68 -7.41 10.51
C PRO A 440 4.59 -8.40 11.27
N TRP A 441 4.11 -9.64 11.38
CA TRP A 441 4.88 -10.73 11.99
C TRP A 441 5.71 -11.42 10.91
N PRO A 442 7.05 -11.42 11.05
CA PRO A 442 7.92 -12.01 10.05
C PRO A 442 8.00 -13.54 10.20
N ILE A 443 8.04 -14.24 9.07
CA ILE A 443 8.27 -15.69 9.00
C ILE A 443 9.39 -15.94 8.01
N ALA A 444 10.42 -16.67 8.45
CA ALA A 444 11.47 -17.18 7.59
C ALA A 444 11.04 -18.51 6.96
N MET A 445 11.16 -18.62 5.64
CA MET A 445 10.84 -19.79 4.84
C MET A 445 12.11 -20.32 4.15
N PRO A 446 12.12 -21.56 3.66
CA PRO A 446 13.23 -22.04 2.83
C PRO A 446 13.51 -21.15 1.62
N GLU A 447 14.73 -21.24 1.08
CA GLU A 447 15.18 -20.54 -0.14
C GLU A 447 15.21 -19.00 0.03
N ASP A 448 15.61 -18.52 1.19
CA ASP A 448 15.70 -17.08 1.50
C ASP A 448 14.38 -16.31 1.28
N ILE A 449 13.24 -17.00 1.37
CA ILE A 449 11.92 -16.40 1.29
C ILE A 449 11.50 -15.92 2.69
N SER A 450 10.97 -14.70 2.77
CA SER A 450 10.34 -14.15 3.97
C SER A 450 8.88 -13.82 3.69
N PHE A 451 8.02 -14.17 4.63
CA PHE A 451 6.59 -13.92 4.60
C PHE A 451 6.17 -13.09 5.81
N GLU A 452 5.37 -12.06 5.60
CA GLU A 452 4.91 -11.15 6.66
C GLU A 452 3.40 -10.97 6.61
N PHE A 453 2.75 -10.88 7.78
CA PHE A 453 1.33 -10.56 7.91
C PHE A 453 1.00 -9.87 9.24
N PRO A 454 -0.06 -9.04 9.32
CA PRO A 454 -0.44 -8.36 10.55
C PRO A 454 -1.07 -9.33 11.55
N ILE A 455 -0.66 -9.21 12.82
CA ILE A 455 -1.22 -9.93 13.96
C ILE A 455 -2.02 -9.04 14.92
N GLY A 456 -2.14 -7.77 14.62
CA GLY A 456 -2.96 -6.80 15.34
C GLY A 456 -3.94 -6.10 14.42
N ARG A 457 -5.06 -5.65 14.98
CA ARG A 457 -6.13 -4.96 14.29
C ARG A 457 -6.56 -3.69 14.99
N SER A 458 -6.85 -2.67 14.22
CA SER A 458 -7.41 -1.41 14.67
C SER A 458 -8.93 -1.49 14.71
N LEU A 459 -9.52 -1.01 15.81
CA LEU A 459 -10.94 -1.07 16.10
C LEU A 459 -11.47 0.33 16.43
N ASP A 460 -12.70 0.60 16.05
CA ASP A 460 -13.43 1.80 16.47
C ASP A 460 -13.88 1.75 17.95
N GLU A 461 -14.54 2.79 18.42
CA GLU A 461 -15.08 2.88 19.79
C GLU A 461 -16.05 1.75 20.16
N ARG A 462 -16.61 1.04 19.16
CA ARG A 462 -17.57 -0.05 19.31
C ARG A 462 -16.92 -1.43 19.20
N GLY A 463 -15.61 -1.47 18.96
CA GLY A 463 -14.89 -2.71 18.74
C GLY A 463 -15.04 -3.28 17.32
N THR A 464 -15.47 -2.45 16.36
CA THR A 464 -15.55 -2.85 14.93
C THR A 464 -14.23 -2.54 14.24
N ILE A 465 -13.76 -3.46 13.38
CA ILE A 465 -12.58 -3.23 12.53
C ILE A 465 -12.83 -1.96 11.68
N GLN A 466 -11.86 -1.05 11.71
CA GLN A 466 -11.92 0.18 10.95
C GLN A 466 -10.88 0.18 9.81
N ILE A 467 -11.21 0.84 8.70
CA ILE A 467 -10.38 1.01 7.50
C ILE A 467 -10.16 -0.28 6.71
N ASP A 468 -9.76 -1.40 7.35
CA ASP A 468 -9.46 -2.63 6.62
C ASP A 468 -10.64 -3.09 5.77
N SER A 469 -10.31 -3.49 4.54
CA SER A 469 -11.31 -3.98 3.59
C SER A 469 -12.00 -5.25 4.10
N ASP A 470 -13.30 -5.34 3.88
CA ASP A 470 -14.12 -6.50 4.20
C ASP A 470 -14.08 -7.57 3.10
N VAL A 471 -14.82 -8.67 3.29
CA VAL A 471 -14.98 -9.73 2.30
C VAL A 471 -15.49 -9.25 0.94
N SER A 472 -16.20 -8.12 0.89
CA SER A 472 -16.70 -7.53 -0.36
C SER A 472 -15.66 -6.65 -1.06
N GLY A 473 -14.49 -6.44 -0.46
CA GLY A 473 -13.45 -5.53 -0.94
C GLY A 473 -13.78 -4.05 -0.73
N LYS A 474 -14.67 -3.74 0.21
CA LYS A 474 -14.92 -2.37 0.67
C LYS A 474 -14.05 -2.07 1.86
N GLY A 475 -13.33 -0.97 1.82
CA GLY A 475 -12.44 -0.51 2.88
C GLY A 475 -11.79 0.80 2.50
N GLY A 476 -10.77 1.19 3.27
CA GLY A 476 -10.10 2.45 3.09
C GLY A 476 -10.94 3.66 3.50
N VAL A 477 -10.31 4.81 3.53
CA VAL A 477 -10.97 6.10 3.71
C VAL A 477 -11.46 6.57 2.33
N GLN A 478 -12.77 6.62 2.17
CA GLN A 478 -13.38 6.95 0.89
C GLN A 478 -13.46 8.47 0.70
N PRO A 479 -13.23 9.00 -0.53
CA PRO A 479 -13.39 10.41 -0.81
C PRO A 479 -14.86 10.82 -0.76
N GLU A 480 -15.14 11.95 -0.12
CA GLU A 480 -16.45 12.61 -0.16
C GLU A 480 -16.65 13.35 -1.50
N ILE A 481 -15.55 13.88 -2.04
CA ILE A 481 -15.53 14.50 -3.37
C ILE A 481 -14.59 13.70 -4.26
N ARG A 482 -15.15 13.08 -5.29
CA ARG A 482 -14.37 12.42 -6.32
C ARG A 482 -13.79 13.47 -7.27
N ILE A 483 -12.47 13.43 -7.43
CA ILE A 483 -11.73 14.30 -8.34
C ILE A 483 -11.28 13.42 -9.50
N PRO A 484 -11.72 13.68 -10.74
CA PRO A 484 -11.36 12.92 -11.94
C PRO A 484 -9.88 13.09 -12.33
#